data_26d665305b44654eca6642b7e281d20c
#
_entry.id   26d665305b44654eca6642b7e281d20c
#
_cell.length_a   1.000
_cell.length_b   1.000
_cell.length_c   1.000
_cell.angle_alpha   90.00
_cell.angle_beta   90.00
_cell.angle_gamma   90.00
#
_symmetry.space_group_name_H-M   'P 1'
#
loop_
_entity.id
_entity.type
_entity.pdbx_description
1 polymer ?
#
loop_
_entity_poly.entity_id
_entity_poly.type
_entity_poly.pdbx_seq_one_letter_code
_entity_poly.pdbx_strand_id
1 'polypeptide(L)'
;MVLALAGIGYASFNSSTAAPDVTFISIAGDKISTQSLRGKVVMVNFWATSCVTCVKEMPQMVETYEKYKGQGLEFVAVAMSYDPPNYVLNFTETRKLPFTVAIDSAGDIAKQFGDVTLTPTTFLIDKNGKIIKRYVGEPEFPALHKLIEKELAG
;
A
#
# COMPACT_ATOMS: atom_id res chain seq x y z
N MET A 1 37.98 40.92 -15.38
CA MET A 1 37.20 39.79 -15.96
C MET A 1 36.92 38.79 -14.85
N VAL A 2 35.74 38.85 -14.25
CA VAL A 2 35.33 37.98 -13.14
C VAL A 2 34.34 37.00 -13.73
N LEU A 3 34.74 35.71 -13.74
CA LEU A 3 33.90 34.60 -14.14
C LEU A 3 33.03 34.18 -12.93
N ALA A 4 31.74 34.50 -13.02
CA ALA A 4 30.74 33.99 -12.08
C ALA A 4 30.39 32.53 -12.45
N LEU A 5 30.82 31.60 -11.63
CA LEU A 5 30.35 30.20 -11.69
C LEU A 5 28.95 30.13 -11.12
N ALA A 6 27.97 30.00 -12.02
CA ALA A 6 26.60 29.69 -11.66
C ALA A 6 26.53 28.21 -11.20
N GLY A 7 26.44 27.99 -9.90
CA GLY A 7 26.15 26.69 -9.35
C GLY A 7 24.73 26.28 -9.71
N ILE A 8 24.60 25.26 -10.57
CA ILE A 8 23.34 24.62 -10.84
C ILE A 8 22.99 23.75 -9.62
N GLY A 9 22.11 24.28 -8.77
CA GLY A 9 21.53 23.52 -7.67
C GLY A 9 20.67 22.39 -8.24
N TYR A 10 21.11 21.16 -8.06
CA TYR A 10 20.26 19.98 -8.26
C TYR A 10 19.20 19.99 -7.15
N ALA A 11 18.03 20.54 -7.46
CA ALA A 11 16.86 20.34 -6.64
C ALA A 11 16.40 18.89 -6.86
N SER A 12 16.73 18.00 -5.93
CA SER A 12 16.12 16.69 -5.87
C SER A 12 14.63 16.88 -5.58
N PHE A 13 13.81 16.88 -6.63
CA PHE A 13 12.37 16.80 -6.48
C PHE A 13 12.02 15.41 -5.97
N ASN A 14 12.04 15.24 -4.66
CA ASN A 14 11.39 14.14 -4.00
C ASN A 14 9.88 14.46 -4.04
N SER A 15 9.24 14.21 -5.17
CA SER A 15 7.81 14.43 -5.32
C SER A 15 7.05 13.27 -4.67
N SER A 16 6.97 13.32 -3.33
CA SER A 16 6.03 12.49 -2.61
C SER A 16 4.63 13.04 -2.88
N THR A 17 3.81 12.24 -3.55
CA THR A 17 2.42 12.58 -3.89
C THR A 17 1.52 12.24 -2.71
N ALA A 18 0.58 13.13 -2.36
CA ALA A 18 -0.44 12.81 -1.36
C ALA A 18 -1.27 11.60 -1.79
N ALA A 19 -1.48 10.67 -0.86
CA ALA A 19 -2.40 9.57 -1.09
C ALA A 19 -3.82 10.10 -1.30
N PRO A 20 -4.62 9.52 -2.20
CA PRO A 20 -5.99 9.98 -2.43
C PRO A 20 -6.86 9.79 -1.19
N ASP A 21 -7.83 10.68 -1.02
CA ASP A 21 -8.88 10.55 -0.02
C ASP A 21 -9.89 9.50 -0.48
N VAL A 22 -9.80 8.30 0.09
CA VAL A 22 -10.70 7.20 -0.19
C VAL A 22 -11.20 6.58 1.11
N THR A 23 -12.32 5.89 1.04
CA THR A 23 -12.83 5.06 2.12
C THR A 23 -12.81 3.61 1.67
N PHE A 24 -12.00 2.80 2.36
CA PHE A 24 -12.00 1.35 2.19
C PHE A 24 -13.18 0.76 2.93
N ILE A 25 -13.87 -0.17 2.30
CA ILE A 25 -14.94 -0.94 2.95
C ILE A 25 -14.41 -2.36 3.13
N SER A 26 -14.20 -2.75 4.38
CA SER A 26 -13.71 -4.09 4.70
C SER A 26 -14.74 -5.16 4.38
N ILE A 27 -14.29 -6.40 4.24
CA ILE A 27 -15.20 -7.55 4.07
C ILE A 27 -16.12 -7.77 5.28
N ALA A 28 -15.80 -7.20 6.43
CA ALA A 28 -16.64 -7.18 7.62
C ALA A 28 -17.63 -5.99 7.63
N GLY A 29 -17.57 -5.10 6.65
CA GLY A 29 -18.43 -3.93 6.53
C GLY A 29 -17.91 -2.65 7.20
N ASP A 30 -16.72 -2.68 7.79
CA ASP A 30 -16.12 -1.51 8.41
C ASP A 30 -15.66 -0.50 7.36
N LYS A 31 -15.84 0.78 7.65
CA LYS A 31 -15.38 1.88 6.81
C LYS A 31 -14.09 2.46 7.39
N ILE A 32 -13.03 2.46 6.57
CA ILE A 32 -11.72 2.97 6.97
C ILE A 32 -11.30 4.02 5.95
N SER A 33 -11.24 5.28 6.38
CA SER A 33 -10.78 6.36 5.50
C SER A 33 -9.25 6.49 5.52
N THR A 34 -8.68 6.95 4.43
CA THR A 34 -7.23 7.27 4.41
C THR A 34 -6.86 8.32 5.45
N GLN A 35 -7.77 9.27 5.72
CA GLN A 35 -7.54 10.28 6.75
C GLN A 35 -7.46 9.69 8.16
N SER A 36 -8.26 8.67 8.46
CA SER A 36 -8.23 8.00 9.77
C SER A 36 -6.93 7.26 10.03
N LEU A 37 -6.14 6.99 8.99
CA LEU A 37 -4.86 6.31 9.06
C LEU A 37 -3.66 7.25 9.21
N ARG A 38 -3.88 8.57 9.29
CA ARG A 38 -2.81 9.55 9.56
C ARG A 38 -2.12 9.23 10.88
N GLY A 39 -0.81 9.42 10.90
CA GLY A 39 0.04 9.06 12.04
C GLY A 39 0.53 7.61 12.01
N LYS A 40 0.00 6.80 11.11
CA LYS A 40 0.46 5.43 10.84
C LYS A 40 1.22 5.37 9.53
N VAL A 41 2.16 4.44 9.44
CA VAL A 41 2.73 4.02 8.17
C VAL A 41 1.76 3.01 7.57
N VAL A 42 1.36 3.20 6.31
CA VAL A 42 0.29 2.41 5.70
C VAL A 42 0.79 1.71 4.44
N MET A 43 0.55 0.43 4.34
CA MET A 43 0.66 -0.31 3.08
C MET A 43 -0.73 -0.52 2.49
N VAL A 44 -0.89 -0.16 1.22
CA VAL A 44 -2.10 -0.47 0.44
C VAL A 44 -1.69 -1.41 -0.68
N ASN A 45 -2.21 -2.62 -0.65
CA ASN A 45 -1.87 -3.67 -1.63
C ASN A 45 -3.10 -4.00 -2.48
N PHE A 46 -3.01 -3.74 -3.77
CA PHE A 46 -4.03 -4.15 -4.75
C PHE A 46 -3.73 -5.54 -5.25
N TRP A 47 -4.69 -6.45 -5.10
CA TRP A 47 -4.51 -7.87 -5.35
C TRP A 47 -5.77 -8.54 -5.91
N ALA A 48 -5.65 -9.78 -6.31
CA ALA A 48 -6.78 -10.62 -6.68
C ALA A 48 -6.49 -12.09 -6.33
N THR A 49 -7.53 -12.86 -6.06
CA THR A 49 -7.40 -14.29 -5.76
C THR A 49 -6.92 -15.09 -6.98
N SER A 50 -7.17 -14.57 -8.19
CA SER A 50 -6.71 -15.17 -9.46
C SER A 50 -5.27 -14.78 -9.84
N CYS A 51 -4.65 -13.88 -9.10
CA CYS A 51 -3.30 -13.39 -9.36
C CYS A 51 -2.27 -14.29 -8.68
N VAL A 52 -1.52 -15.08 -9.45
CA VAL A 52 -0.53 -16.04 -8.93
C VAL A 52 0.54 -15.37 -8.09
N THR A 53 1.10 -14.26 -8.56
CA THR A 53 2.13 -13.51 -7.83
C THR A 53 1.59 -12.92 -6.52
N CYS A 54 0.33 -12.44 -6.53
CA CYS A 54 -0.34 -11.93 -5.32
C CYS A 54 -0.44 -13.02 -4.25
N VAL A 55 -0.91 -14.20 -4.63
CA VAL A 55 -1.04 -15.34 -3.72
C VAL A 55 0.33 -15.79 -3.20
N LYS A 56 1.35 -15.79 -4.07
CA LYS A 56 2.72 -16.16 -3.72
C LYS A 56 3.34 -15.23 -2.68
N GLU A 57 3.13 -13.91 -2.82
CA GLU A 57 3.71 -12.92 -1.90
C GLU A 57 2.94 -12.79 -0.57
N MET A 58 1.71 -13.27 -0.52
CA MET A 58 0.83 -13.06 0.64
C MET A 58 1.42 -13.52 1.98
N PRO A 59 2.10 -14.68 2.08
CA PRO A 59 2.75 -15.07 3.33
C PRO A 59 3.78 -14.05 3.83
N GLN A 60 4.57 -13.46 2.93
CA GLN A 60 5.55 -12.43 3.30
C GLN A 60 4.89 -11.11 3.67
N MET A 61 3.73 -10.78 3.08
CA MET A 61 2.94 -9.62 3.49
C MET A 61 2.39 -9.81 4.91
N VAL A 62 1.90 -10.99 5.23
CA VAL A 62 1.44 -11.35 6.58
C VAL A 62 2.60 -11.23 7.58
N GLU A 63 3.75 -11.78 7.27
CA GLU A 63 4.94 -11.69 8.12
C GLU A 63 5.38 -10.25 8.35
N THR A 64 5.38 -9.44 7.31
CA THR A 64 5.71 -8.01 7.39
C THR A 64 4.73 -7.26 8.31
N TYR A 65 3.44 -7.50 8.14
CA TYR A 65 2.43 -6.87 8.98
C TYR A 65 2.57 -7.30 10.45
N GLU A 66 2.70 -8.58 10.72
CA GLU A 66 2.87 -9.11 12.07
C GLU A 66 4.11 -8.54 12.77
N LYS A 67 5.19 -8.34 12.02
CA LYS A 67 6.43 -7.78 12.54
C LYS A 67 6.30 -6.31 12.98
N TYR A 68 5.54 -5.51 12.22
CA TYR A 68 5.54 -4.05 12.41
C TYR A 68 4.21 -3.47 12.92
N LYS A 69 3.14 -4.24 12.98
CA LYS A 69 1.82 -3.74 13.44
C LYS A 69 1.86 -3.08 14.82
N GLY A 70 2.66 -3.62 15.74
CA GLY A 70 2.83 -3.08 17.09
C GLY A 70 3.65 -1.77 17.13
N GLN A 71 4.30 -1.42 16.02
CA GLN A 71 5.11 -0.21 15.90
C GLN A 71 4.41 0.89 15.10
N GLY A 72 3.21 0.65 14.60
CA GLY A 72 2.42 1.63 13.89
C GLY A 72 2.27 1.40 12.39
N LEU A 73 2.50 0.17 11.91
CA LEU A 73 2.17 -0.22 10.53
C LEU A 73 0.71 -0.65 10.44
N GLU A 74 -0.02 -0.06 9.50
CA GLU A 74 -1.33 -0.51 9.06
C GLU A 74 -1.23 -1.10 7.65
N PHE A 75 -2.08 -2.07 7.36
CA PHE A 75 -2.08 -2.74 6.08
C PHE A 75 -3.52 -2.93 5.59
N VAL A 76 -3.80 -2.48 4.37
CA VAL A 76 -5.09 -2.70 3.70
C VAL A 76 -4.84 -3.45 2.39
N ALA A 77 -5.34 -4.66 2.31
CA ALA A 77 -5.35 -5.45 1.08
C ALA A 77 -6.65 -5.18 0.33
N VAL A 78 -6.55 -4.56 -0.84
CA VAL A 78 -7.70 -4.13 -1.65
C VAL A 78 -7.85 -5.08 -2.83
N ALA A 79 -8.88 -5.94 -2.78
CA ALA A 79 -9.20 -6.82 -3.90
C ALA A 79 -9.78 -6.01 -5.06
N MET A 80 -9.30 -6.33 -6.26
CA MET A 80 -9.74 -5.65 -7.49
C MET A 80 -11.22 -5.91 -7.77
N SER A 81 -11.84 -4.98 -8.51
CA SER A 81 -13.29 -5.00 -8.77
C SER A 81 -13.80 -6.26 -9.48
N TYR A 82 -12.96 -6.92 -10.25
CA TYR A 82 -13.31 -8.15 -10.98
C TYR A 82 -13.21 -9.43 -10.12
N ASP A 83 -12.66 -9.32 -8.90
CA ASP A 83 -12.51 -10.49 -8.02
C ASP A 83 -13.84 -10.82 -7.33
N PRO A 84 -14.39 -12.03 -7.50
CA PRO A 84 -15.64 -12.37 -6.85
C PRO A 84 -15.56 -12.24 -5.33
N PRO A 85 -16.49 -11.53 -4.66
CA PRO A 85 -16.44 -11.33 -3.22
C PRO A 85 -16.36 -12.61 -2.39
N ASN A 86 -17.04 -13.67 -2.82
CA ASN A 86 -16.98 -14.95 -2.12
C ASN A 86 -15.58 -15.60 -2.20
N TYR A 87 -14.82 -15.36 -3.27
CA TYR A 87 -13.44 -15.84 -3.37
C TYR A 87 -12.52 -15.08 -2.42
N VAL A 88 -12.70 -13.77 -2.35
CA VAL A 88 -11.92 -12.91 -1.43
C VAL A 88 -12.19 -13.30 0.01
N LEU A 89 -13.46 -13.48 0.37
CA LEU A 89 -13.85 -13.89 1.73
C LEU A 89 -13.26 -15.27 2.08
N ASN A 90 -13.43 -16.25 1.20
CA ASN A 90 -12.90 -17.59 1.42
C ASN A 90 -11.38 -17.61 1.56
N PHE A 91 -10.67 -16.87 0.71
CA PHE A 91 -9.21 -16.75 0.80
C PHE A 91 -8.79 -16.13 2.13
N THR A 92 -9.44 -15.04 2.53
CA THR A 92 -9.15 -14.33 3.78
C THR A 92 -9.33 -15.25 5.00
N GLU A 93 -10.42 -15.99 5.04
CA GLU A 93 -10.72 -16.91 6.15
C GLU A 93 -9.78 -18.12 6.18
N THR A 94 -9.57 -18.78 5.05
CA THR A 94 -8.73 -19.99 4.97
C THR A 94 -7.25 -19.70 5.20
N ARG A 95 -6.78 -18.55 4.76
CA ARG A 95 -5.38 -18.10 4.97
C ARG A 95 -5.20 -17.31 6.26
N LYS A 96 -6.27 -17.01 6.99
CA LYS A 96 -6.25 -16.25 8.24
C LYS A 96 -5.49 -14.94 8.11
N LEU A 97 -5.82 -14.14 7.10
CA LEU A 97 -5.17 -12.86 6.88
C LEU A 97 -5.41 -11.93 8.08
N PRO A 98 -4.35 -11.42 8.73
CA PRO A 98 -4.48 -10.67 9.99
C PRO A 98 -4.75 -9.18 9.81
N PHE A 99 -4.66 -8.67 8.58
CA PHE A 99 -4.85 -7.26 8.26
C PHE A 99 -6.22 -7.02 7.64
N THR A 100 -6.55 -5.74 7.46
CA THR A 100 -7.80 -5.35 6.78
C THR A 100 -7.81 -5.81 5.33
N VAL A 101 -8.87 -6.50 4.94
CA VAL A 101 -9.15 -6.87 3.56
C VAL A 101 -10.39 -6.10 3.11
N ALA A 102 -10.26 -5.36 2.03
CA ALA A 102 -11.33 -4.58 1.42
C ALA A 102 -11.57 -5.02 -0.03
N ILE A 103 -12.72 -4.71 -0.57
CA ILE A 103 -13.06 -4.96 -1.96
C ILE A 103 -13.37 -3.63 -2.64
N ASP A 104 -12.70 -3.35 -3.76
CA ASP A 104 -12.95 -2.18 -4.59
C ASP A 104 -14.04 -2.49 -5.63
N SER A 105 -15.29 -2.64 -5.17
CA SER A 105 -16.40 -3.15 -6.00
C SER A 105 -16.65 -2.35 -7.27
N ALA A 106 -16.49 -1.03 -7.21
CA ALA A 106 -16.69 -0.13 -8.36
C ALA A 106 -15.41 0.16 -9.15
N GLY A 107 -14.23 -0.21 -8.62
CA GLY A 107 -12.94 0.11 -9.22
C GLY A 107 -12.48 1.54 -8.98
N ASP A 108 -13.18 2.31 -8.17
CA ASP A 108 -12.89 3.72 -7.92
C ASP A 108 -11.62 3.93 -7.11
N ILE A 109 -11.34 3.05 -6.16
CA ILE A 109 -10.13 3.14 -5.33
C ILE A 109 -8.88 2.92 -6.19
N ALA A 110 -8.85 1.88 -7.00
CA ALA A 110 -7.75 1.61 -7.94
C ALA A 110 -7.53 2.79 -8.90
N LYS A 111 -8.62 3.38 -9.39
CA LYS A 111 -8.57 4.55 -10.26
C LYS A 111 -7.94 5.76 -9.56
N GLN A 112 -8.36 6.06 -8.35
CA GLN A 112 -7.84 7.19 -7.58
C GLN A 112 -6.37 7.01 -7.16
N PHE A 113 -5.91 5.78 -7.00
CA PHE A 113 -4.50 5.46 -6.75
C PHE A 113 -3.63 5.46 -8.01
N GLY A 114 -4.06 6.14 -9.07
CA GLY A 114 -3.31 6.30 -10.31
C GLY A 114 -3.59 5.22 -11.34
N ASP A 115 -4.87 4.85 -11.50
CA ASP A 115 -5.33 3.87 -12.49
C ASP A 115 -4.59 2.52 -12.35
N VAL A 116 -4.62 1.95 -11.17
CA VAL A 116 -4.02 0.62 -10.91
C VAL A 116 -4.73 -0.44 -11.75
N THR A 117 -4.00 -1.06 -12.65
CA THR A 117 -4.49 -2.13 -13.54
C THR A 117 -3.73 -3.43 -13.39
N LEU A 118 -2.49 -3.36 -12.89
CA LEU A 118 -1.62 -4.53 -12.70
C LEU A 118 -1.63 -4.96 -11.24
N THR A 119 -1.68 -6.27 -11.01
CA THR A 119 -1.58 -6.84 -9.68
C THR A 119 -0.39 -7.79 -9.57
N PRO A 120 0.30 -7.82 -8.43
CA PRO A 120 0.12 -6.93 -7.28
C PRO A 120 0.69 -5.53 -7.55
N THR A 121 0.03 -4.52 -7.01
CA THR A 121 0.57 -3.17 -6.91
C THR A 121 0.46 -2.73 -5.46
N THR A 122 1.57 -2.32 -4.86
CA THR A 122 1.62 -1.95 -3.44
C THR A 122 2.13 -0.54 -3.28
N PHE A 123 1.44 0.25 -2.46
CA PHE A 123 1.84 1.59 -2.09
C PHE A 123 2.29 1.60 -0.63
N LEU A 124 3.40 2.28 -0.35
CA LEU A 124 3.82 2.62 1.00
C LEU A 124 3.56 4.10 1.23
N ILE A 125 2.82 4.40 2.29
CA ILE A 125 2.35 5.73 2.64
C ILE A 125 2.92 6.10 4.01
N ASP A 126 3.49 7.29 4.12
CA ASP A 126 4.07 7.78 5.38
C ASP A 126 3.01 8.25 6.37
N LYS A 127 3.44 8.64 7.57
CA LYS A 127 2.56 9.13 8.66
C LYS A 127 1.80 10.40 8.30
N ASN A 128 2.29 11.17 7.31
CA ASN A 128 1.64 12.38 6.80
C ASN A 128 0.67 12.10 5.64
N GLY A 129 0.50 10.83 5.26
CA GLY A 129 -0.36 10.41 4.17
C GLY A 129 0.20 10.64 2.79
N LYS A 130 1.52 10.69 2.65
CA LYS A 130 2.19 10.80 1.36
C LYS A 130 2.66 9.45 0.88
N ILE A 131 2.42 9.17 -0.40
CA ILE A 131 2.95 7.98 -1.05
C ILE A 131 4.45 8.17 -1.23
N ILE A 132 5.24 7.32 -0.59
CA ILE A 132 6.71 7.37 -0.67
C ILE A 132 7.28 6.30 -1.59
N LYS A 133 6.51 5.24 -1.87
CA LYS A 133 6.93 4.18 -2.77
C LYS A 133 5.73 3.49 -3.41
N ARG A 134 5.88 3.15 -4.69
CA ARG A 134 4.96 2.29 -5.44
C ARG A 134 5.73 1.08 -5.96
N TYR A 135 5.23 -0.10 -5.66
CA TYR A 135 5.77 -1.37 -6.16
C TYR A 135 4.79 -1.96 -7.17
N VAL A 136 5.25 -2.25 -8.37
CA VAL A 136 4.48 -3.03 -9.35
C VAL A 136 5.14 -4.41 -9.43
N GLY A 137 4.37 -5.43 -9.08
CA GLY A 137 4.91 -6.76 -8.86
C GLY A 137 5.36 -7.00 -7.42
N GLU A 138 5.97 -8.14 -7.16
CA GLU A 138 6.45 -8.51 -5.83
C GLU A 138 7.57 -7.56 -5.38
N PRO A 139 7.45 -6.93 -4.19
CA PRO A 139 8.52 -6.09 -3.68
C PRO A 139 9.73 -6.93 -3.25
N GLU A 140 10.89 -6.28 -3.23
CA GLU A 140 12.08 -6.86 -2.59
C GLU A 140 11.93 -6.62 -1.09
N PHE A 141 11.58 -7.67 -0.35
CA PHE A 141 11.16 -7.55 1.05
C PHE A 141 12.22 -7.01 2.01
N PRO A 142 13.51 -7.39 1.94
CA PRO A 142 14.51 -6.78 2.81
C PRO A 142 14.61 -5.26 2.65
N ALA A 143 14.56 -4.74 1.42
CA ALA A 143 14.57 -3.30 1.17
C ALA A 143 13.26 -2.62 1.62
N LEU A 144 12.12 -3.27 1.43
CA LEU A 144 10.84 -2.81 1.93
C LEU A 144 10.85 -2.69 3.46
N HIS A 145 11.37 -3.69 4.16
CA HIS A 145 11.48 -3.67 5.62
C HIS A 145 12.34 -2.51 6.13
N LYS A 146 13.47 -2.24 5.48
CA LYS A 146 14.33 -1.08 5.83
C LYS A 146 13.58 0.25 5.65
N LEU A 147 12.82 0.36 4.58
CA LEU A 147 12.04 1.57 4.32
C LEU A 147 10.91 1.74 5.34
N ILE A 148 10.20 0.66 5.67
CA ILE A 148 9.18 0.68 6.73
C ILE A 148 9.79 1.12 8.06
N GLU A 149 10.91 0.53 8.45
CA GLU A 149 11.62 0.87 9.70
C GLU A 149 12.01 2.34 9.75
N LYS A 150 12.53 2.87 8.64
CA LYS A 150 12.86 4.29 8.51
C LYS A 150 11.63 5.19 8.73
N GLU A 151 10.52 4.86 8.09
CA GLU A 151 9.30 5.65 8.18
C GLU A 151 8.62 5.53 9.56
N LEU A 152 8.71 4.37 10.21
CA LEU A 152 8.20 4.17 11.56
C LEU A 152 9.00 4.98 12.59
N ALA A 153 10.30 5.18 12.37
CA ALA A 153 11.18 5.96 13.26
C ALA A 153 11.01 7.48 13.10
N GLY A 154 10.39 7.91 12.01
CA GLY A 154 10.19 9.34 11.67
C GLY A 154 9.06 10.04 12.41
#